data_d4a76dbe5390c62f1194a6a7bbabe779
#
_entry.id   d4a76dbe5390c62f1194a6a7bbabe779
#
_cell.length_a   1.000
_cell.length_b   1.000
_cell.length_c   1.000
_cell.angle_alpha   90.00
_cell.angle_beta   90.00
_cell.angle_gamma   90.00
#
_symmetry.space_group_name_H-M   'P 1'
#
loop_
_entity.id
_entity.type
_entity.pdbx_description
1 polymer ?
#
loop_
_entity_poly.entity_id
_entity_poly.type
_entity_poly.pdbx_seq_one_letter_code
_entity_poly.pdbx_strand_id
1 'polypeptide(L)'
;MNIFEKNVATIEKKYTLLAEKIREIDIDTPTNRIGIEIAASGMQIPWVRSENRIWRLNSRQDPQKASEIYADRYQIRMYGIYFIFGFSDGRSVREFLKKCDNTNLIVICEPDIELFAMNCHFFDISDLVSASNVLFYFMELEHDMDAILGKIVEYTRIRLLEFCILPGFDVLYNKQCERFMDGVVERIRNETVNKSTSITFERLIPQHTLYHMRNVIYHKNIGQLYFALQNYNLSNIPCIIVGAGPSLDKNINLLKQAQGKSFIIVVDAALRTALKAGIQPDLVCTVDAKSPERFFEGVDLENIIWAYTRTTRKSIAEKYGRDIFYYGTFYSKWNKVLEE
;
A
#
# COMPACT_ATOMS: atom_id res chain seq x y z
N MET A 1 -38.07 -2.67 9.70
CA MET A 1 -36.81 -2.49 8.90
C MET A 1 -36.67 -3.74 8.07
N ASN A 2 -36.63 -3.61 6.76
CA ASN A 2 -36.40 -4.76 5.87
C ASN A 2 -34.93 -5.20 5.92
N ILE A 3 -34.56 -6.32 5.30
CA ILE A 3 -33.20 -6.88 5.31
C ILE A 3 -32.20 -5.87 4.74
N PHE A 4 -32.54 -5.23 3.63
CA PHE A 4 -31.68 -4.25 2.97
C PHE A 4 -31.36 -3.06 3.88
N GLU A 5 -32.40 -2.43 4.45
CA GLU A 5 -32.22 -1.30 5.36
C GLU A 5 -31.35 -1.66 6.58
N LYS A 6 -31.54 -2.86 7.13
CA LYS A 6 -30.73 -3.35 8.25
C LYS A 6 -29.27 -3.49 7.85
N ASN A 7 -29.00 -4.11 6.70
CA ASN A 7 -27.64 -4.31 6.20
C ASN A 7 -26.97 -2.96 5.91
N VAL A 8 -27.63 -2.05 5.17
CA VAL A 8 -27.08 -0.76 4.81
C VAL A 8 -26.81 0.10 6.03
N ALA A 9 -27.73 0.14 7.01
CA ALA A 9 -27.51 0.87 8.26
C ALA A 9 -26.32 0.31 9.07
N THR A 10 -26.03 -0.99 8.93
CA THR A 10 -24.88 -1.60 9.58
C THR A 10 -23.59 -1.31 8.83
N ILE A 11 -23.62 -1.36 7.49
CA ILE A 11 -22.50 -1.02 6.61
C ILE A 11 -22.09 0.44 6.82
N GLU A 12 -23.05 1.36 6.87
CA GLU A 12 -22.81 2.80 6.99
C GLU A 12 -21.98 3.18 8.21
N LYS A 13 -22.08 2.42 9.31
CA LYS A 13 -21.29 2.63 10.54
C LYS A 13 -19.78 2.43 10.36
N LYS A 14 -19.37 1.61 9.40
CA LYS A 14 -17.95 1.27 9.13
C LYS A 14 -17.48 1.74 7.75
N TYR A 15 -18.39 1.79 6.78
CA TYR A 15 -18.09 1.96 5.35
C TYR A 15 -19.09 2.93 4.72
N THR A 16 -19.02 4.22 5.02
CA THR A 16 -19.98 5.24 4.57
C THR A 16 -20.09 5.30 3.04
N LEU A 17 -18.96 5.37 2.33
CA LEU A 17 -18.93 5.40 0.85
C LEU A 17 -19.54 4.14 0.23
N LEU A 18 -19.32 2.98 0.83
CA LEU A 18 -19.93 1.74 0.37
C LEU A 18 -21.45 1.77 0.53
N ALA A 19 -21.94 2.25 1.67
CA ALA A 19 -23.39 2.36 1.92
C ALA A 19 -24.08 3.31 0.94
N GLU A 20 -23.43 4.44 0.61
CA GLU A 20 -23.90 5.37 -0.42
C GLU A 20 -23.96 4.68 -1.79
N LYS A 21 -22.88 3.99 -2.18
CA LYS A 21 -22.81 3.32 -3.46
C LYS A 21 -23.83 2.20 -3.61
N ILE A 22 -24.06 1.41 -2.56
CA ILE A 22 -25.08 0.34 -2.56
C ILE A 22 -26.49 0.91 -2.74
N ARG A 23 -26.81 2.09 -2.16
CA ARG A 23 -28.10 2.76 -2.34
C ARG A 23 -28.34 3.26 -3.77
N GLU A 24 -27.28 3.60 -4.50
CA GLU A 24 -27.35 4.07 -5.89
C GLU A 24 -27.60 2.93 -6.88
N ILE A 25 -27.31 1.68 -6.51
CA ILE A 25 -27.44 0.52 -7.39
C ILE A 25 -28.94 0.13 -7.48
N ASP A 26 -29.52 0.30 -8.65
CA ASP A 26 -30.87 -0.17 -8.96
C ASP A 26 -30.86 -1.68 -9.24
N ILE A 27 -31.43 -2.47 -8.33
CA ILE A 27 -31.56 -3.91 -8.47
C ILE A 27 -32.90 -4.34 -9.06
N ASP A 28 -33.89 -3.42 -9.14
CA ASP A 28 -35.23 -3.70 -9.66
C ASP A 28 -35.23 -3.74 -11.19
N THR A 29 -34.27 -3.10 -11.84
CA THR A 29 -34.06 -3.21 -13.27
C THR A 29 -33.39 -4.56 -13.58
N PRO A 30 -34.07 -5.47 -14.30
CA PRO A 30 -33.52 -6.82 -14.57
C PRO A 30 -32.27 -6.71 -15.44
N THR A 31 -31.10 -6.69 -14.82
CA THR A 31 -29.81 -6.72 -15.55
C THR A 31 -29.54 -8.14 -15.96
N ASN A 32 -30.24 -9.03 -16.34
CA ASN A 32 -29.93 -10.41 -16.77
C ASN A 32 -28.50 -10.94 -16.42
N ARG A 33 -27.72 -10.15 -15.65
CA ARG A 33 -26.34 -10.43 -15.27
C ARG A 33 -26.23 -11.13 -13.92
N ILE A 34 -27.01 -10.72 -12.94
CA ILE A 34 -27.00 -11.27 -11.57
C ILE A 34 -28.42 -11.63 -11.14
N GLY A 35 -28.56 -12.57 -10.24
CA GLY A 35 -29.84 -12.93 -9.69
C GLY A 35 -29.75 -14.01 -8.61
N ILE A 36 -30.93 -14.41 -8.13
CA ILE A 36 -31.09 -15.44 -7.09
C ILE A 36 -31.82 -16.63 -7.67
N GLU A 37 -31.41 -17.84 -7.31
CA GLU A 37 -32.16 -19.07 -7.55
C GLU A 37 -32.34 -19.86 -6.25
N ILE A 38 -33.28 -20.79 -6.23
CA ILE A 38 -33.53 -21.65 -5.07
C ILE A 38 -32.82 -22.99 -5.29
N ALA A 39 -31.97 -23.37 -4.35
CA ALA A 39 -31.32 -24.69 -4.33
C ALA A 39 -32.31 -25.81 -3.98
N ALA A 40 -31.92 -27.07 -4.19
CA ALA A 40 -32.75 -28.23 -3.87
C ALA A 40 -33.11 -28.33 -2.37
N SER A 41 -32.26 -27.77 -1.52
CA SER A 41 -32.52 -27.63 -0.05
C SER A 41 -33.53 -26.53 0.31
N GLY A 42 -34.08 -25.79 -0.66
CA GLY A 42 -34.97 -24.65 -0.44
C GLY A 42 -34.27 -23.35 -0.10
N MET A 43 -32.93 -23.34 -0.02
CA MET A 43 -32.15 -22.13 0.27
C MET A 43 -31.90 -21.29 -0.98
N GLN A 44 -31.89 -19.98 -0.83
CA GLN A 44 -31.52 -19.06 -1.90
C GLN A 44 -30.01 -19.06 -2.11
N ILE A 45 -29.58 -19.00 -3.39
CA ILE A 45 -28.19 -18.85 -3.80
C ILE A 45 -28.05 -17.81 -4.89
N PRO A 46 -26.98 -16.98 -4.86
CA PRO A 46 -26.72 -16.02 -5.92
C PRO A 46 -26.10 -16.69 -7.15
N TRP A 47 -26.37 -16.11 -8.31
CA TRP A 47 -25.73 -16.47 -9.56
C TRP A 47 -25.31 -15.24 -10.35
N VAL A 48 -24.28 -15.39 -11.17
CA VAL A 48 -23.79 -14.37 -12.12
C VAL A 48 -23.76 -14.97 -13.52
N ARG A 49 -24.21 -14.21 -14.51
CA ARG A 49 -24.08 -14.57 -15.93
C ARG A 49 -22.87 -13.87 -16.51
N SER A 50 -21.95 -14.64 -17.06
CA SER A 50 -20.79 -14.17 -17.80
C SER A 50 -20.60 -15.04 -19.04
N GLU A 51 -20.35 -14.42 -20.20
CA GLU A 51 -20.07 -15.12 -21.46
C GLU A 51 -21.06 -16.26 -21.82
N ASN A 52 -22.36 -16.01 -21.77
CA ASN A 52 -23.41 -16.98 -22.00
C ASN A 52 -23.49 -18.17 -21.01
N ARG A 53 -22.71 -18.12 -19.91
CA ARG A 53 -22.73 -19.11 -18.84
C ARG A 53 -23.29 -18.53 -17.56
N ILE A 54 -24.09 -19.30 -16.83
CA ILE A 54 -24.53 -18.95 -15.47
C ILE A 54 -23.59 -19.62 -14.47
N TRP A 55 -22.95 -18.79 -13.68
CA TRP A 55 -22.09 -19.17 -12.56
C TRP A 55 -22.88 -19.10 -11.27
N ARG A 56 -23.09 -20.22 -10.65
CA ARG A 56 -23.74 -20.28 -9.34
C ARG A 56 -22.68 -20.16 -8.26
N LEU A 57 -22.90 -19.23 -7.38
CA LEU A 57 -21.89 -18.86 -6.39
C LEU A 57 -22.00 -19.64 -5.09
N ASN A 58 -22.89 -20.64 -5.05
CA ASN A 58 -22.96 -21.68 -4.04
C ASN A 58 -23.58 -22.96 -4.63
N SER A 59 -23.67 -24.04 -3.85
CA SER A 59 -24.18 -25.33 -4.28
C SER A 59 -25.68 -25.29 -4.60
N ARG A 60 -26.08 -25.87 -5.72
CA ARG A 60 -27.52 -26.09 -6.07
C ARG A 60 -28.17 -27.15 -5.23
N GLN A 61 -27.46 -28.04 -4.60
CA GLN A 61 -27.99 -29.11 -3.78
C GLN A 61 -28.17 -28.64 -2.33
N ASP A 62 -27.08 -28.39 -1.68
CA ASP A 62 -27.02 -27.97 -0.27
C ASP A 62 -25.95 -26.88 -0.11
N PRO A 63 -26.35 -25.59 -0.09
CA PRO A 63 -25.43 -24.49 0.09
C PRO A 63 -24.76 -24.47 1.46
N GLN A 64 -25.46 -24.92 2.50
CA GLN A 64 -24.95 -24.94 3.86
C GLN A 64 -23.79 -25.94 3.98
N LYS A 65 -24.03 -27.20 3.53
CA LYS A 65 -23.00 -28.24 3.54
C LYS A 65 -21.79 -27.88 2.67
N ALA A 66 -22.03 -27.25 1.52
CA ALA A 66 -20.94 -26.79 0.66
C ALA A 66 -20.08 -25.71 1.35
N SER A 67 -20.70 -24.83 2.12
CA SER A 67 -20.00 -23.79 2.90
C SER A 67 -19.20 -24.37 4.06
N GLU A 68 -19.71 -25.39 4.73
CA GLU A 68 -18.97 -26.15 5.75
C GLU A 68 -17.74 -26.83 5.15
N ILE A 69 -17.90 -27.55 4.05
CA ILE A 69 -16.79 -28.20 3.31
C ILE A 69 -15.76 -27.17 2.86
N TYR A 70 -16.19 -25.98 2.44
CA TYR A 70 -15.26 -24.91 2.08
C TYR A 70 -14.42 -24.49 3.30
N ALA A 71 -15.05 -24.19 4.42
CA ALA A 71 -14.36 -23.78 5.63
C ALA A 71 -13.42 -24.86 6.18
N ASP A 72 -13.76 -26.14 5.99
CA ASP A 72 -12.95 -27.28 6.44
C ASP A 72 -11.66 -27.51 5.66
N ARG A 73 -11.52 -26.89 4.49
CA ARG A 73 -10.28 -26.93 3.71
C ARG A 73 -9.12 -26.18 4.39
N TYR A 74 -9.44 -25.24 5.28
CA TYR A 74 -8.47 -24.32 5.86
C TYR A 74 -8.19 -24.64 7.33
N GLN A 75 -6.91 -24.69 7.66
CA GLN A 75 -6.44 -24.84 9.03
C GLN A 75 -6.27 -23.47 9.68
N ILE A 76 -7.16 -23.14 10.61
CA ILE A 76 -7.09 -21.87 11.32
C ILE A 76 -5.96 -21.90 12.34
N ARG A 77 -5.10 -20.88 12.27
CA ARG A 77 -3.96 -20.69 13.17
C ARG A 77 -4.17 -19.45 14.03
N MET A 78 -3.77 -19.50 15.27
CA MET A 78 -3.78 -18.33 16.15
C MET A 78 -3.03 -17.16 15.49
N TYR A 79 -3.59 -15.96 15.56
CA TYR A 79 -3.08 -14.74 14.91
C TYR A 79 -3.05 -14.80 13.36
N GLY A 80 -3.69 -15.77 12.72
CA GLY A 80 -3.77 -15.88 11.28
C GLY A 80 -4.47 -14.69 10.63
N ILE A 81 -4.03 -14.34 9.42
CA ILE A 81 -4.66 -13.35 8.55
C ILE A 81 -5.15 -14.09 7.32
N TYR A 82 -6.47 -14.04 7.07
CA TYR A 82 -7.11 -14.76 5.97
C TYR A 82 -7.71 -13.79 4.99
N PHE A 83 -7.24 -13.83 3.74
CA PHE A 83 -7.79 -13.06 2.65
C PHE A 83 -8.77 -13.94 1.89
N ILE A 84 -10.07 -13.65 2.03
CA ILE A 84 -11.13 -14.38 1.33
C ILE A 84 -11.50 -13.59 0.08
N PHE A 85 -11.27 -14.16 -1.10
CA PHE A 85 -11.67 -13.58 -2.36
C PHE A 85 -13.06 -14.08 -2.77
N GLY A 86 -14.01 -13.15 -2.89
CA GLY A 86 -15.43 -13.38 -3.08
C GLY A 86 -16.20 -13.39 -1.75
N PHE A 87 -17.49 -13.05 -1.82
CA PHE A 87 -18.38 -13.04 -0.66
C PHE A 87 -19.57 -14.00 -0.85
N SER A 88 -20.14 -14.03 -2.07
CA SER A 88 -21.34 -14.82 -2.39
C SER A 88 -22.51 -14.46 -1.44
N ASP A 89 -23.18 -15.44 -0.85
CA ASP A 89 -24.29 -15.30 0.09
C ASP A 89 -23.84 -15.14 1.55
N GLY A 90 -22.54 -15.06 1.80
CA GLY A 90 -21.93 -14.93 3.12
C GLY A 90 -21.89 -16.21 3.98
N ARG A 91 -22.53 -17.33 3.54
CA ARG A 91 -22.53 -18.58 4.32
C ARG A 91 -21.14 -19.15 4.52
N SER A 92 -20.34 -19.22 3.45
CA SER A 92 -18.97 -19.73 3.53
C SER A 92 -18.09 -18.91 4.48
N VAL A 93 -18.30 -17.60 4.50
CA VAL A 93 -17.61 -16.71 5.43
C VAL A 93 -18.05 -16.98 6.88
N ARG A 94 -19.36 -17.19 7.12
CA ARG A 94 -19.86 -17.54 8.46
C ARG A 94 -19.29 -18.86 8.97
N GLU A 95 -19.26 -19.89 8.13
CA GLU A 95 -18.68 -21.18 8.52
C GLU A 95 -17.18 -21.06 8.78
N PHE A 96 -16.48 -20.24 8.01
CA PHE A 96 -15.07 -19.94 8.25
C PHE A 96 -14.88 -19.22 9.60
N LEU A 97 -15.71 -18.21 9.89
CA LEU A 97 -15.63 -17.44 11.15
C LEU A 97 -15.92 -18.29 12.39
N LYS A 98 -16.77 -19.33 12.31
CA LYS A 98 -16.99 -20.24 13.43
C LYS A 98 -15.73 -20.97 13.88
N LYS A 99 -14.74 -21.12 13.00
CA LYS A 99 -13.43 -21.74 13.29
C LYS A 99 -12.40 -20.73 13.83
N CYS A 100 -12.67 -19.44 13.70
CA CYS A 100 -11.78 -18.35 14.07
C CYS A 100 -12.03 -17.88 15.50
N ASP A 101 -11.01 -17.31 16.10
CA ASP A 101 -11.10 -16.58 17.36
C ASP A 101 -10.80 -15.08 17.16
N ASN A 102 -10.81 -14.32 18.25
CA ASN A 102 -10.58 -12.87 18.24
C ASN A 102 -9.14 -12.48 17.84
N THR A 103 -8.21 -13.43 17.75
CA THR A 103 -6.84 -13.18 17.30
C THR A 103 -6.72 -13.21 15.78
N ASN A 104 -7.69 -13.83 15.11
CA ASN A 104 -7.71 -13.94 13.65
C ASN A 104 -8.24 -12.67 13.00
N LEU A 105 -7.72 -12.32 11.85
CA LEU A 105 -8.20 -11.23 11.02
C LEU A 105 -8.62 -11.78 9.67
N ILE A 106 -9.84 -11.46 9.27
CA ILE A 106 -10.43 -11.88 8.00
C ILE A 106 -10.64 -10.65 7.14
N VAL A 107 -10.06 -10.65 5.95
CA VAL A 107 -10.24 -9.60 4.94
C VAL A 107 -10.98 -10.19 3.76
N ILE A 108 -12.20 -9.74 3.53
CA ILE A 108 -13.05 -10.17 2.44
C ILE A 108 -12.84 -9.19 1.28
N CYS A 109 -12.34 -9.70 0.16
CA CYS A 109 -12.24 -8.95 -1.09
C CYS A 109 -13.43 -9.32 -1.97
N GLU A 110 -14.37 -8.39 -2.16
CA GLU A 110 -15.47 -8.56 -3.10
C GLU A 110 -15.16 -7.85 -4.41
N PRO A 111 -15.06 -8.58 -5.53
CA PRO A 111 -14.73 -8.01 -6.83
C PRO A 111 -15.91 -7.33 -7.54
N ASP A 112 -17.15 -7.52 -7.08
CA ASP A 112 -18.37 -7.11 -7.78
C ASP A 112 -19.35 -6.44 -6.81
N ILE A 113 -19.40 -5.11 -6.84
CA ILE A 113 -20.24 -4.33 -5.93
C ILE A 113 -21.74 -4.47 -6.23
N GLU A 114 -22.13 -4.71 -7.49
CA GLU A 114 -23.54 -4.93 -7.85
C GLU A 114 -24.03 -6.27 -7.28
N LEU A 115 -23.20 -7.31 -7.36
CA LEU A 115 -23.48 -8.61 -6.74
C LEU A 115 -23.64 -8.46 -5.22
N PHE A 116 -22.74 -7.70 -4.58
CA PHE A 116 -22.82 -7.45 -3.14
C PHE A 116 -24.07 -6.65 -2.76
N ALA A 117 -24.41 -5.61 -3.53
CA ALA A 117 -25.64 -4.84 -3.33
C ALA A 117 -26.89 -5.72 -3.43
N MET A 118 -26.98 -6.56 -4.46
CA MET A 118 -28.07 -7.54 -4.59
C MET A 118 -28.12 -8.46 -3.37
N ASN A 119 -26.98 -8.99 -2.94
CA ASN A 119 -26.91 -9.86 -1.77
C ASN A 119 -27.44 -9.17 -0.50
N CYS A 120 -27.23 -7.85 -0.34
CA CYS A 120 -27.77 -7.07 0.78
C CYS A 120 -29.32 -7.05 0.83
N HIS A 121 -30.01 -7.29 -0.30
CA HIS A 121 -31.48 -7.36 -0.33
C HIS A 121 -32.03 -8.74 0.07
N PHE A 122 -31.28 -9.81 -0.20
CA PHE A 122 -31.75 -11.18 -0.03
C PHE A 122 -31.17 -11.88 1.21
N PHE A 123 -30.02 -11.47 1.69
CA PHE A 123 -29.31 -12.12 2.80
C PHE A 123 -29.04 -11.12 3.93
N ASP A 124 -29.35 -11.51 5.14
CA ASP A 124 -28.91 -10.74 6.32
C ASP A 124 -27.42 -10.98 6.56
N ILE A 125 -26.63 -9.95 6.32
CA ILE A 125 -25.16 -9.96 6.46
C ILE A 125 -24.68 -9.05 7.60
N SER A 126 -25.61 -8.50 8.37
CA SER A 126 -25.30 -7.52 9.42
C SER A 126 -24.37 -8.06 10.51
N ASP A 127 -24.41 -9.36 10.79
CA ASP A 127 -23.52 -10.06 11.69
C ASP A 127 -22.07 -10.03 11.19
N LEU A 128 -21.85 -10.32 9.89
CA LEU A 128 -20.54 -10.33 9.27
C LEU A 128 -19.93 -8.94 9.20
N VAL A 129 -20.73 -7.93 8.84
CA VAL A 129 -20.29 -6.54 8.78
C VAL A 129 -19.93 -6.00 10.18
N SER A 130 -20.70 -6.39 11.21
CA SER A 130 -20.49 -5.95 12.59
C SER A 130 -19.29 -6.62 13.27
N ALA A 131 -18.84 -7.75 12.76
CA ALA A 131 -17.73 -8.48 13.36
C ALA A 131 -16.46 -7.63 13.40
N SER A 132 -15.81 -7.57 14.56
CA SER A 132 -14.67 -6.69 14.80
C SER A 132 -13.40 -7.16 14.09
N ASN A 133 -13.31 -8.45 13.82
CA ASN A 133 -12.20 -9.10 13.15
C ASN A 133 -12.44 -9.37 11.65
N VAL A 134 -13.51 -8.79 11.07
CA VAL A 134 -13.84 -8.86 9.65
C VAL A 134 -13.72 -7.48 9.03
N LEU A 135 -12.98 -7.40 7.94
CA LEU A 135 -12.85 -6.22 7.10
C LEU A 135 -13.29 -6.53 5.68
N PHE A 136 -13.98 -5.60 5.05
CA PHE A 136 -14.36 -5.68 3.65
C PHE A 136 -13.49 -4.77 2.79
N TYR A 137 -13.05 -5.27 1.66
CA TYR A 137 -12.36 -4.57 0.62
C TYR A 137 -13.10 -4.74 -0.70
N PHE A 138 -13.44 -3.63 -1.35
CA PHE A 138 -14.13 -3.60 -2.64
C PHE A 138 -13.21 -3.03 -3.70
N MET A 139 -12.92 -3.80 -4.73
CA MET A 139 -11.97 -3.41 -5.78
C MET A 139 -12.47 -2.26 -6.65
N GLU A 140 -13.79 -2.08 -6.76
CA GLU A 140 -14.41 -1.03 -7.56
C GLU A 140 -14.50 0.33 -6.83
N LEU A 141 -14.39 0.31 -5.51
CA LEU A 141 -14.24 1.54 -4.76
C LEU A 141 -12.74 1.86 -4.78
N GLU A 142 -12.36 3.06 -5.22
CA GLU A 142 -10.98 3.56 -5.23
C GLU A 142 -10.42 3.68 -3.80
N HIS A 143 -10.44 2.57 -3.08
CA HIS A 143 -9.75 2.47 -1.80
C HIS A 143 -8.28 2.17 -2.08
N ASP A 144 -7.43 3.02 -1.54
CA ASP A 144 -6.01 2.74 -1.49
C ASP A 144 -5.78 1.39 -0.78
N MET A 145 -5.43 0.37 -1.56
CA MET A 145 -5.11 -0.96 -1.02
C MET A 145 -4.03 -0.85 0.05
N ASP A 146 -3.09 0.07 -0.11
CA ASP A 146 -2.03 0.33 0.85
C ASP A 146 -2.55 0.88 2.17
N ALA A 147 -3.59 1.72 2.16
CA ALA A 147 -4.20 2.23 3.40
C ALA A 147 -4.89 1.12 4.19
N ILE A 148 -5.51 0.16 3.50
CA ILE A 148 -6.17 -0.99 4.12
C ILE A 148 -5.14 -2.03 4.56
N LEU A 149 -4.28 -2.48 3.64
CA LEU A 149 -3.30 -3.53 3.91
C LEU A 149 -2.18 -3.06 4.84
N GLY A 150 -1.81 -1.78 4.79
CA GLY A 150 -0.78 -1.21 5.66
C GLY A 150 -1.11 -1.26 7.15
N LYS A 151 -2.41 -1.26 7.49
CA LYS A 151 -2.88 -1.41 8.88
C LYS A 151 -3.02 -2.88 9.30
N ILE A 152 -3.09 -3.80 8.34
CA ILE A 152 -3.47 -5.20 8.55
C ILE A 152 -2.24 -6.10 8.53
N VAL A 153 -1.35 -5.88 7.56
CA VAL A 153 -0.17 -6.73 7.35
C VAL A 153 0.96 -6.27 8.26
N GLU A 154 1.00 -6.80 9.46
CA GLU A 154 2.13 -6.65 10.35
C GLU A 154 3.22 -7.68 10.01
N TYR A 155 4.47 -7.24 10.00
CA TYR A 155 5.63 -8.09 9.69
C TYR A 155 5.65 -9.41 10.49
N THR A 156 5.28 -9.36 11.76
CA THR A 156 5.27 -10.53 12.66
C THR A 156 4.24 -11.58 12.26
N ARG A 157 3.17 -11.18 11.55
CA ARG A 157 2.04 -12.03 11.14
C ARG A 157 2.10 -12.47 9.67
N ILE A 158 3.05 -11.98 8.88
CA ILE A 158 3.16 -12.29 7.45
C ILE A 158 3.20 -13.79 7.16
N ARG A 159 3.86 -14.56 8.02
CA ARG A 159 3.97 -16.04 7.87
C ARG A 159 2.67 -16.78 8.18
N LEU A 160 1.68 -16.10 8.73
CA LEU A 160 0.38 -16.65 9.12
C LEU A 160 -0.73 -16.18 8.16
N LEU A 161 -0.33 -15.66 7.00
CA LEU A 161 -1.23 -15.17 5.99
C LEU A 161 -1.62 -16.30 5.03
N GLU A 162 -2.91 -16.40 4.70
CA GLU A 162 -3.44 -17.40 3.80
C GLU A 162 -4.50 -16.78 2.87
N PHE A 163 -4.48 -17.18 1.59
CA PHE A 163 -5.48 -16.81 0.62
C PHE A 163 -6.55 -17.90 0.55
N CYS A 164 -7.80 -17.51 0.67
CA CYS A 164 -8.98 -18.36 0.67
C CYS A 164 -9.90 -17.90 -0.46
N ILE A 165 -9.96 -18.63 -1.57
CA ILE A 165 -10.78 -18.23 -2.71
C ILE A 165 -12.09 -19.00 -2.66
N LEU A 166 -13.23 -18.29 -2.78
CA LEU A 166 -14.53 -18.94 -2.91
C LEU A 166 -14.64 -19.68 -4.26
N PRO A 167 -15.26 -20.86 -4.29
CA PRO A 167 -15.35 -21.66 -5.52
C PRO A 167 -15.94 -20.89 -6.69
N GLY A 168 -15.21 -20.87 -7.80
CA GLY A 168 -15.62 -20.22 -9.05
C GLY A 168 -15.29 -18.74 -9.16
N PHE A 169 -14.95 -18.06 -8.07
CA PHE A 169 -14.56 -16.63 -8.12
C PHE A 169 -13.23 -16.42 -8.83
N ASP A 170 -12.29 -17.33 -8.70
CA ASP A 170 -11.00 -17.31 -9.39
C ASP A 170 -11.13 -17.40 -10.92
N VAL A 171 -12.18 -18.07 -11.39
CA VAL A 171 -12.45 -18.18 -12.83
C VAL A 171 -13.31 -17.03 -13.31
N LEU A 172 -14.40 -16.72 -12.60
CA LEU A 172 -15.35 -15.67 -12.97
C LEU A 172 -14.72 -14.28 -12.92
N TYR A 173 -13.87 -14.01 -11.94
CA TYR A 173 -13.19 -12.75 -11.68
C TYR A 173 -11.66 -12.91 -11.71
N ASN A 174 -11.14 -13.69 -12.67
CA ASN A 174 -9.72 -14.06 -12.73
C ASN A 174 -8.77 -12.85 -12.64
N LYS A 175 -8.98 -11.82 -13.48
CA LYS A 175 -8.13 -10.63 -13.50
C LYS A 175 -8.17 -9.86 -12.18
N GLN A 176 -9.32 -9.76 -11.55
CA GLN A 176 -9.48 -9.12 -10.25
C GLN A 176 -8.80 -9.95 -9.15
N CYS A 177 -8.92 -11.28 -9.21
CA CYS A 177 -8.27 -12.18 -8.27
C CYS A 177 -6.75 -12.07 -8.35
N GLU A 178 -6.17 -12.14 -9.54
CA GLU A 178 -4.73 -11.95 -9.76
C GLU A 178 -4.26 -10.58 -9.24
N ARG A 179 -4.94 -9.49 -9.65
CA ARG A 179 -4.59 -8.14 -9.19
C ARG A 179 -4.64 -8.00 -7.67
N PHE A 180 -5.63 -8.59 -7.02
CA PHE A 180 -5.74 -8.58 -5.57
C PHE A 180 -4.59 -9.34 -4.90
N MET A 181 -4.30 -10.56 -5.36
CA MET A 181 -3.22 -11.38 -4.82
C MET A 181 -1.85 -10.70 -5.01
N ASP A 182 -1.58 -10.16 -6.20
CA ASP A 182 -0.35 -9.45 -6.51
C ASP A 182 -0.17 -8.22 -5.60
N GLY A 183 -1.23 -7.43 -5.40
CA GLY A 183 -1.21 -6.28 -4.51
C GLY A 183 -0.89 -6.66 -3.06
N VAL A 184 -1.46 -7.75 -2.55
CA VAL A 184 -1.14 -8.25 -1.20
C VAL A 184 0.30 -8.74 -1.13
N VAL A 185 0.77 -9.49 -2.12
CA VAL A 185 2.15 -10.00 -2.18
C VAL A 185 3.16 -8.86 -2.27
N GLU A 186 2.89 -7.85 -3.08
CA GLU A 186 3.74 -6.66 -3.18
C GLU A 186 3.83 -5.92 -1.84
N ARG A 187 2.70 -5.76 -1.14
CA ARG A 187 2.68 -5.15 0.19
C ARG A 187 3.50 -5.93 1.20
N ILE A 188 3.37 -7.26 1.22
CA ILE A 188 4.18 -8.15 2.06
C ILE A 188 5.67 -7.96 1.78
N ARG A 189 6.03 -7.91 0.50
CA ARG A 189 7.42 -7.69 0.07
C ARG A 189 7.95 -6.35 0.58
N ASN A 190 7.18 -5.29 0.38
CA ASN A 190 7.55 -3.94 0.81
C ASN A 190 7.71 -3.87 2.33
N GLU A 191 6.79 -4.45 3.10
CA GLU A 191 6.88 -4.50 4.56
C GLU A 191 8.09 -5.28 5.05
N THR A 192 8.40 -6.40 4.39
CA THR A 192 9.58 -7.22 4.69
C THR A 192 10.88 -6.45 4.43
N VAL A 193 10.97 -5.73 3.32
CA VAL A 193 12.13 -4.89 2.97
C VAL A 193 12.28 -3.75 3.98
N ASN A 194 11.20 -3.04 4.28
CA ASN A 194 11.19 -1.92 5.24
C ASN A 194 11.63 -2.39 6.63
N LYS A 195 11.14 -3.52 7.09
CA LYS A 195 11.50 -4.08 8.40
C LYS A 195 12.95 -4.55 8.44
N SER A 196 13.41 -5.23 7.40
CA SER A 196 14.81 -5.64 7.25
C SER A 196 15.75 -4.42 7.30
N THR A 197 15.39 -3.35 6.60
CA THR A 197 16.12 -2.09 6.63
C THR A 197 16.13 -1.49 8.04
N SER A 198 14.97 -1.42 8.71
CA SER A 198 14.88 -0.92 10.08
C SER A 198 15.78 -1.69 11.05
N ILE A 199 15.77 -3.02 11.02
CA ILE A 199 16.62 -3.88 11.87
C ILE A 199 18.11 -3.63 11.56
N THR A 200 18.46 -3.56 10.27
CA THR A 200 19.85 -3.35 9.83
C THR A 200 20.40 -2.01 10.33
N PHE A 201 19.55 -1.00 10.46
CA PHE A 201 19.93 0.35 10.86
C PHE A 201 19.56 0.70 12.30
N GLU A 202 19.03 -0.25 13.08
CA GLU A 202 18.50 -0.02 14.44
C GLU A 202 19.47 0.73 15.38
N ARG A 203 20.77 0.46 15.27
CA ARG A 203 21.80 1.16 16.05
C ARG A 203 22.32 2.42 15.38
N LEU A 204 22.46 2.40 14.07
CA LEU A 204 23.07 3.50 13.31
C LEU A 204 22.18 4.73 13.25
N ILE A 205 20.88 4.54 13.01
CA ILE A 205 19.93 5.66 12.90
C ILE A 205 19.87 6.49 14.18
N PRO A 206 19.71 5.92 15.39
CA PRO A 206 19.73 6.71 16.62
C PRO A 206 21.07 7.40 16.85
N GLN A 207 22.20 6.74 16.61
CA GLN A 207 23.52 7.33 16.78
C GLN A 207 23.75 8.54 15.86
N HIS A 208 23.41 8.40 14.58
CA HIS A 208 23.52 9.49 13.62
C HIS A 208 22.53 10.60 13.94
N THR A 209 21.29 10.26 14.32
CA THR A 209 20.28 11.25 14.70
C THR A 209 20.73 12.09 15.89
N LEU A 210 21.23 11.46 16.96
CA LEU A 210 21.76 12.19 18.13
C LEU A 210 22.94 13.11 17.76
N TYR A 211 23.82 12.65 16.89
CA TYR A 211 24.91 13.48 16.40
C TYR A 211 24.39 14.70 15.61
N HIS A 212 23.45 14.48 14.70
CA HIS A 212 22.92 15.54 13.83
C HIS A 212 21.95 16.48 14.55
N MET A 213 21.38 16.11 15.69
CA MET A 213 20.51 17.02 16.48
C MET A 213 21.16 18.37 16.75
N ARG A 214 22.46 18.35 17.07
CA ARG A 214 23.22 19.61 17.28
C ARG A 214 23.36 20.39 15.96
N ASN A 215 23.59 19.69 14.87
CA ASN A 215 23.83 20.32 13.57
C ASN A 215 22.55 20.93 13.00
N VAL A 216 21.36 20.30 13.25
CA VAL A 216 20.06 20.83 12.80
C VAL A 216 19.78 22.23 13.32
N ILE A 217 20.29 22.58 14.50
CA ILE A 217 20.14 23.92 15.09
C ILE A 217 21.00 24.97 14.35
N TYR A 218 22.14 24.57 13.82
CA TYR A 218 23.10 25.47 13.18
C TYR A 218 23.05 25.46 11.65
N HIS A 219 22.53 24.42 11.04
CA HIS A 219 22.41 24.27 9.59
C HIS A 219 21.08 24.82 9.09
N LYS A 220 21.08 25.29 7.85
CA LYS A 220 19.84 25.67 7.17
C LYS A 220 18.97 24.43 6.91
N ASN A 221 17.67 24.59 6.93
CA ASN A 221 16.74 23.53 6.50
C ASN A 221 16.31 23.71 5.05
N ILE A 222 15.78 22.63 4.46
CA ILE A 222 15.36 22.63 3.05
C ILE A 222 14.23 23.64 2.80
N GLY A 223 13.41 23.96 3.81
CA GLY A 223 12.38 24.99 3.71
C GLY A 223 12.99 26.38 3.49
N GLN A 224 14.10 26.68 4.14
CA GLN A 224 14.82 27.95 3.91
C GLN A 224 15.38 28.04 2.49
N LEU A 225 15.87 26.91 1.93
CA LEU A 225 16.24 26.85 0.51
C LEU A 225 15.03 27.11 -0.38
N TYR A 226 13.89 26.47 -0.09
CA TYR A 226 12.66 26.69 -0.83
C TYR A 226 12.24 28.16 -0.81
N PHE A 227 12.22 28.81 0.36
CA PHE A 227 11.89 30.24 0.47
C PHE A 227 12.89 31.14 -0.27
N ALA A 228 14.17 30.82 -0.22
CA ALA A 228 15.18 31.59 -0.98
C ALA A 228 14.95 31.47 -2.48
N LEU A 229 14.59 30.29 -2.96
CA LEU A 229 14.33 30.02 -4.38
C LEU A 229 13.02 30.65 -4.90
N GLN A 230 12.04 30.92 -4.01
CA GLN A 230 10.79 31.60 -4.42
C GLN A 230 10.99 33.00 -5.00
N ASN A 231 12.10 33.67 -4.62
CA ASN A 231 12.43 34.99 -5.17
C ASN A 231 12.95 34.92 -6.61
N TYR A 232 13.19 33.74 -7.13
CA TYR A 232 13.62 33.50 -8.49
C TYR A 232 12.47 32.87 -9.30
N ASN A 233 12.26 33.33 -10.51
CA ASN A 233 11.23 32.72 -11.39
C ASN A 233 11.76 31.39 -11.95
N LEU A 234 11.61 30.32 -11.16
CA LEU A 234 12.08 28.98 -11.50
C LEU A 234 11.02 28.11 -12.20
N SER A 235 9.81 28.62 -12.41
CA SER A 235 8.69 27.84 -12.96
C SER A 235 8.97 27.22 -14.32
N ASN A 236 9.90 27.81 -15.09
CA ASN A 236 10.27 27.33 -16.43
C ASN A 236 11.62 26.59 -16.46
N ILE A 237 12.25 26.37 -15.29
CA ILE A 237 13.52 25.66 -15.22
C ILE A 237 13.23 24.18 -14.88
N PRO A 238 13.51 23.23 -15.81
CA PRO A 238 13.32 21.82 -15.53
C PRO A 238 14.23 21.37 -14.38
N CYS A 239 13.71 20.48 -13.52
CA CYS A 239 14.50 19.79 -12.50
C CYS A 239 14.77 18.35 -12.95
N ILE A 240 16.03 17.92 -12.92
CA ILE A 240 16.45 16.57 -13.29
C ILE A 240 17.00 15.88 -12.05
N ILE A 241 16.38 14.77 -11.65
CA ILE A 241 16.83 13.92 -10.54
C ILE A 241 17.63 12.75 -11.10
N VAL A 242 18.86 12.59 -10.65
CA VAL A 242 19.81 11.60 -11.15
C VAL A 242 20.12 10.57 -10.09
N GLY A 243 19.68 9.34 -10.33
CA GLY A 243 20.01 8.15 -9.53
C GLY A 243 21.20 7.36 -10.09
N ALA A 244 21.78 6.48 -9.28
CA ALA A 244 22.93 5.63 -9.64
C ALA A 244 22.52 4.34 -10.37
N GLY A 245 21.48 4.38 -11.19
CA GLY A 245 21.02 3.22 -11.96
C GLY A 245 21.75 3.04 -13.29
N PRO A 246 21.64 1.85 -13.94
CA PRO A 246 22.28 1.57 -15.23
C PRO A 246 21.84 2.50 -16.38
N SER A 247 20.69 3.16 -16.22
CA SER A 247 20.20 4.16 -17.19
C SER A 247 21.05 5.43 -17.21
N LEU A 248 21.78 5.74 -16.13
CA LEU A 248 22.66 6.90 -16.07
C LEU A 248 23.75 6.80 -17.13
N ASP A 249 24.40 5.65 -17.26
CA ASP A 249 25.46 5.44 -18.25
C ASP A 249 24.97 5.67 -19.69
N LYS A 250 23.72 5.30 -19.96
CA LYS A 250 23.10 5.47 -21.29
C LYS A 250 22.75 6.95 -21.58
N ASN A 251 22.40 7.70 -20.55
CA ASN A 251 21.86 9.06 -20.68
C ASN A 251 22.85 10.16 -20.26
N ILE A 252 24.08 9.81 -19.88
CA ILE A 252 25.07 10.74 -19.33
C ILE A 252 25.37 11.91 -20.28
N ASN A 253 25.39 11.65 -21.57
CA ASN A 253 25.65 12.69 -22.59
C ASN A 253 24.47 13.67 -22.75
N LEU A 254 23.23 13.19 -22.54
CA LEU A 254 22.05 14.05 -22.56
C LEU A 254 22.02 14.91 -21.29
N LEU A 255 22.38 14.33 -20.14
CA LEU A 255 22.48 15.06 -18.89
C LEU A 255 23.52 16.20 -18.98
N LYS A 256 24.65 15.97 -19.67
CA LYS A 256 25.65 17.00 -19.91
C LYS A 256 25.10 18.17 -20.74
N GLN A 257 24.23 17.91 -21.72
CA GLN A 257 23.58 18.95 -22.55
C GLN A 257 22.53 19.76 -21.75
N ALA A 258 22.01 19.20 -20.67
CA ALA A 258 21.05 19.86 -19.81
C ALA A 258 21.69 20.80 -18.77
N GLN A 259 23.01 20.72 -18.57
CA GLN A 259 23.73 21.57 -17.63
C GLN A 259 23.60 23.05 -18.02
N GLY A 260 23.29 23.88 -17.01
CA GLY A 260 23.02 25.31 -17.21
C GLY A 260 21.63 25.64 -17.80
N LYS A 261 20.81 24.60 -18.12
CA LYS A 261 19.44 24.74 -18.62
C LYS A 261 18.42 24.09 -17.69
N SER A 262 18.86 23.35 -16.69
CA SER A 262 18.05 22.64 -15.72
C SER A 262 18.73 22.67 -14.36
N PHE A 263 17.95 22.48 -13.30
CA PHE A 263 18.46 22.27 -11.96
C PHE A 263 18.73 20.76 -11.78
N ILE A 264 19.99 20.39 -11.57
CA ILE A 264 20.43 18.99 -11.51
C ILE A 264 20.63 18.55 -10.09
N ILE A 265 19.81 17.61 -9.63
CA ILE A 265 19.90 16.97 -8.32
C ILE A 265 20.48 15.56 -8.50
N VAL A 266 21.56 15.24 -7.81
CA VAL A 266 22.11 13.87 -7.84
C VAL A 266 22.04 13.23 -6.46
N VAL A 267 21.85 11.91 -6.42
CA VAL A 267 22.08 11.13 -5.20
C VAL A 267 23.59 10.93 -4.99
N ASP A 268 24.02 10.74 -3.76
CA ASP A 268 25.42 10.54 -3.40
C ASP A 268 26.13 9.45 -4.22
N ALA A 269 25.46 8.32 -4.45
CA ALA A 269 25.99 7.21 -5.25
C ALA A 269 26.23 7.57 -6.73
N ALA A 270 25.53 8.57 -7.28
CA ALA A 270 25.68 9.05 -8.65
C ALA A 270 26.70 10.20 -8.80
N LEU A 271 27.06 10.84 -7.69
CA LEU A 271 27.86 12.07 -7.65
C LEU A 271 29.19 11.93 -8.42
N ARG A 272 29.99 10.93 -8.11
CA ARG A 272 31.29 10.72 -8.78
C ARG A 272 31.17 10.41 -10.25
N THR A 273 30.11 9.70 -10.66
CA THR A 273 29.86 9.40 -12.08
C THR A 273 29.50 10.66 -12.83
N ALA A 274 28.66 11.51 -12.27
CA ALA A 274 28.31 12.80 -12.85
C ALA A 274 29.53 13.70 -13.00
N LEU A 275 30.32 13.88 -11.92
CA LEU A 275 31.52 14.71 -11.93
C LEU A 275 32.58 14.20 -12.91
N LYS A 276 32.82 12.89 -12.99
CA LYS A 276 33.74 12.30 -13.98
C LYS A 276 33.31 12.56 -15.42
N ALA A 277 32.02 12.65 -15.68
CA ALA A 277 31.48 13.00 -16.98
C ALA A 277 31.53 14.52 -17.27
N GLY A 278 32.05 15.32 -16.35
CA GLY A 278 32.12 16.78 -16.46
C GLY A 278 30.79 17.48 -16.21
N ILE A 279 29.86 16.81 -15.48
CA ILE A 279 28.58 17.39 -15.07
C ILE A 279 28.74 17.90 -13.64
N GLN A 280 28.47 19.19 -13.44
CA GLN A 280 28.43 19.82 -12.13
C GLN A 280 26.98 19.85 -11.64
N PRO A 281 26.61 19.04 -10.64
CA PRO A 281 25.25 19.10 -10.09
C PRO A 281 25.06 20.39 -9.28
N ASP A 282 23.83 20.88 -9.23
CA ASP A 282 23.44 21.99 -8.39
C ASP A 282 23.23 21.55 -6.92
N LEU A 283 22.75 20.32 -6.75
CA LEU A 283 22.47 19.76 -5.43
C LEU A 283 22.80 18.27 -5.37
N VAL A 284 23.37 17.81 -4.27
CA VAL A 284 23.55 16.40 -3.94
C VAL A 284 22.70 16.02 -2.72
N CYS A 285 21.99 14.91 -2.80
CA CYS A 285 21.17 14.37 -1.72
C CYS A 285 21.81 13.13 -1.10
N THR A 286 21.85 13.07 0.22
CA THR A 286 22.31 11.91 0.99
C THR A 286 21.27 11.52 2.03
N VAL A 287 20.84 10.25 2.02
CA VAL A 287 19.82 9.71 2.95
C VAL A 287 20.38 8.55 3.76
N ASP A 288 21.27 7.75 3.17
CA ASP A 288 21.65 6.44 3.70
C ASP A 288 22.64 6.56 4.87
N ALA A 289 22.29 5.91 5.98
CA ALA A 289 23.14 5.81 7.16
C ALA A 289 24.46 5.03 6.92
N LYS A 290 24.52 4.25 5.86
CA LYS A 290 25.71 3.47 5.44
C LYS A 290 26.36 4.01 4.18
N SER A 291 25.99 5.20 3.71
CA SER A 291 26.59 5.79 2.51
C SER A 291 28.12 5.70 2.58
N PRO A 292 28.78 5.11 1.58
CA PRO A 292 30.23 4.97 1.60
C PRO A 292 30.93 6.31 1.45
N GLU A 293 31.94 6.58 2.28
CA GLU A 293 32.75 7.82 2.21
C GLU A 293 33.40 8.01 0.84
N ARG A 294 33.73 6.90 0.16
CA ARG A 294 34.32 6.93 -1.20
C ARG A 294 33.46 7.66 -2.23
N PHE A 295 32.16 7.88 -1.98
CA PHE A 295 31.33 8.66 -2.88
C PHE A 295 31.71 10.14 -2.88
N PHE A 296 32.31 10.62 -1.80
CA PHE A 296 32.72 12.00 -1.59
C PHE A 296 34.24 12.21 -1.65
N GLU A 297 35.05 11.14 -1.66
CA GLU A 297 36.50 11.25 -1.70
C GLU A 297 36.98 11.94 -2.98
N GLY A 298 37.79 13.00 -2.81
CA GLY A 298 38.33 13.78 -3.91
C GLY A 298 37.27 14.63 -4.65
N VAL A 299 36.10 14.81 -4.06
CA VAL A 299 35.02 15.66 -4.60
C VAL A 299 35.12 17.03 -3.95
N ASP A 300 35.18 18.06 -4.79
CA ASP A 300 34.99 19.44 -4.35
C ASP A 300 33.50 19.77 -4.34
N LEU A 301 32.98 20.04 -3.13
CA LEU A 301 31.58 20.43 -2.92
C LEU A 301 31.38 21.95 -2.79
N GLU A 302 32.39 22.76 -3.05
CA GLU A 302 32.34 24.20 -2.78
C GLU A 302 31.19 24.90 -3.54
N ASN A 303 30.86 24.42 -4.74
CA ASN A 303 29.78 24.96 -5.57
C ASN A 303 28.58 24.02 -5.69
N ILE A 304 28.42 23.04 -4.80
CA ILE A 304 27.34 22.08 -4.80
C ILE A 304 26.58 22.20 -3.48
N ILE A 305 25.28 22.45 -3.56
CA ILE A 305 24.42 22.40 -2.37
C ILE A 305 24.34 20.95 -1.90
N TRP A 306 24.63 20.70 -0.64
CA TRP A 306 24.48 19.36 -0.07
C TRP A 306 23.26 19.28 0.83
N ALA A 307 22.29 18.46 0.46
CA ALA A 307 21.11 18.16 1.25
C ALA A 307 21.26 16.79 1.94
N TYR A 308 21.06 16.73 3.24
CA TYR A 308 21.22 15.51 4.02
C TYR A 308 20.09 15.31 5.02
N THR A 309 19.89 14.06 5.43
CA THR A 309 18.97 13.71 6.53
C THR A 309 19.74 13.47 7.82
N ARG A 310 19.02 13.49 8.94
CA ARG A 310 19.57 13.12 10.26
C ARG A 310 20.12 11.69 10.33
N THR A 311 19.75 10.83 9.39
CA THR A 311 20.25 9.45 9.31
C THR A 311 21.58 9.34 8.58
N THR A 312 21.97 10.36 7.83
CA THR A 312 23.21 10.39 7.07
C THR A 312 24.43 10.08 7.93
N ARG A 313 25.37 9.36 7.37
CA ARG A 313 26.59 8.94 8.08
C ARG A 313 27.37 10.14 8.65
N LYS A 314 27.65 10.07 9.96
CA LYS A 314 28.34 11.12 10.72
C LYS A 314 29.65 11.59 10.05
N SER A 315 30.52 10.64 9.65
CA SER A 315 31.83 10.96 9.08
C SER A 315 31.75 11.73 7.75
N ILE A 316 30.69 11.56 6.98
CA ILE A 316 30.47 12.33 5.76
C ILE A 316 30.12 13.77 6.12
N ALA A 317 29.22 13.97 7.08
CA ALA A 317 28.81 15.29 7.52
C ALA A 317 29.96 16.09 8.14
N GLU A 318 30.81 15.42 8.93
CA GLU A 318 31.99 16.07 9.54
C GLU A 318 33.04 16.51 8.52
N LYS A 319 33.25 15.70 7.49
CA LYS A 319 34.37 15.88 6.56
C LYS A 319 34.02 16.78 5.37
N TYR A 320 32.79 16.74 4.91
CA TYR A 320 32.36 17.37 3.66
C TYR A 320 31.26 18.42 3.85
N GLY A 321 30.86 18.69 5.07
CA GLY A 321 29.75 19.58 5.38
C GLY A 321 30.09 21.06 5.17
N ARG A 322 29.71 21.62 4.03
CA ARG A 322 29.61 23.06 3.74
C ARG A 322 28.29 23.30 3.02
N ASP A 323 27.69 24.47 3.20
CA ASP A 323 26.39 24.84 2.61
C ASP A 323 25.31 23.73 2.67
N ILE A 324 25.05 23.28 3.90
CA ILE A 324 24.28 22.09 4.18
C ILE A 324 22.84 22.46 4.48
N PHE A 325 21.94 21.76 3.83
CA PHE A 325 20.51 21.83 4.11
C PHE A 325 20.03 20.51 4.71
N TYR A 326 19.43 20.61 5.89
CA TYR A 326 18.77 19.48 6.53
C TYR A 326 17.37 19.29 5.96
N TYR A 327 16.95 18.05 5.73
CA TYR A 327 15.57 17.70 5.45
C TYR A 327 15.11 16.50 6.28
N GLY A 328 13.84 16.52 6.72
CA GLY A 328 13.21 15.44 7.45
C GLY A 328 12.73 14.33 6.50
N THR A 329 12.77 13.09 6.97
CA THR A 329 12.13 11.98 6.30
C THR A 329 10.91 11.54 7.09
N PHE A 330 9.77 11.32 6.42
CA PHE A 330 8.48 11.00 7.04
C PHE A 330 8.44 9.68 7.83
N TYR A 331 9.49 8.89 7.84
CA TYR A 331 9.50 7.50 8.32
C TYR A 331 9.80 7.31 9.83
N SER A 332 9.80 8.33 10.65
CA SER A 332 10.04 8.11 12.07
C SER A 332 9.08 8.88 12.98
N LYS A 333 8.58 8.18 14.01
CA LYS A 333 7.77 8.78 15.09
C LYS A 333 8.46 9.97 15.77
N TRP A 334 9.78 10.07 15.66
CA TRP A 334 10.58 11.19 16.18
C TRP A 334 10.42 12.50 15.39
N ASN A 335 9.94 12.44 14.14
CA ASN A 335 9.67 13.65 13.37
C ASN A 335 8.57 14.50 14.02
N LYS A 336 7.51 13.85 14.56
CA LYS A 336 6.45 14.56 15.26
C LYS A 336 6.92 15.29 16.52
N VAL A 337 7.90 14.75 17.23
CA VAL A 337 8.42 15.31 18.49
C VAL A 337 9.38 16.49 18.24
N LEU A 338 9.94 16.58 17.03
CA LEU A 338 10.91 17.65 16.68
C LEU A 338 10.26 18.77 15.84
N GLU A 339 9.04 18.56 15.37
CA GLU A 339 8.25 19.55 14.61
C GLU A 339 7.25 20.30 15.51
N GLU A 340 6.96 19.78 16.70
CA GLU A 340 6.27 20.47 17.81
C GLU A 340 7.27 21.28 18.67
#